data_687e90201dd301acbae61ded47c87e07
#
_entry.id   687e90201dd301acbae61ded47c87e07
#
_cell.length_a   1.000
_cell.length_b   1.000
_cell.length_c   1.000
_cell.angle_alpha   90.00
_cell.angle_beta   90.00
_cell.angle_gamma   90.00
#
_symmetry.space_group_name_H-M   'P 1'
#
loop_
_entity.id
_entity.type
_entity.pdbx_description
1 polymer ?
#
loop_
_entity_poly.entity_id
_entity_poly.type
_entity_poly.pdbx_seq_one_letter_code
_entity_poly.pdbx_strand_id
1 'polypeptide(L)'
;MSAPADSPAAYLAAVITLYLDLPDTPLRASASDQWLVRRFHDDGVPLHAVQTALLLGSLRRLVRPEDAPPLSPIRSLAYFRPVIDELQAHPVPDGYLDYLRLKLRRAAATLPADPRKSTFPDDR
;
A
#
# COMPACT_ATOMS: atom_id res chain seq x y z
N MET A 1 -4.77 -26.03 -8.10
CA MET A 1 -3.75 -25.75 -8.01
C MET A 1 -3.47 -24.67 -7.21
N SER A 2 -2.63 -24.57 -6.66
CA SER A 2 -2.42 -23.66 -5.68
C SER A 2 -2.63 -22.29 -6.09
N ALA A 3 -3.08 -21.51 -5.25
CA ALA A 3 -3.25 -20.14 -5.52
C ALA A 3 -1.93 -19.50 -5.66
N PRO A 4 -1.66 -18.85 -6.75
CA PRO A 4 -0.39 -18.19 -6.94
C PRO A 4 -0.09 -17.17 -5.87
N ALA A 5 -1.10 -16.60 -5.26
CA ALA A 5 -0.87 -15.59 -4.24
C ALA A 5 -0.12 -16.13 -3.04
N ASP A 6 -0.09 -17.46 -2.86
CA ASP A 6 0.63 -18.04 -1.75
C ASP A 6 2.11 -18.23 -2.04
N SER A 7 2.55 -18.12 -3.28
CA SER A 7 3.96 -18.28 -3.55
C SER A 7 4.71 -17.01 -3.18
N PRO A 8 5.97 -17.15 -2.76
CA PRO A 8 6.76 -15.96 -2.42
C PRO A 8 6.85 -14.96 -3.55
N ALA A 9 6.99 -15.42 -4.78
CA ALA A 9 7.11 -14.52 -5.92
C ALA A 9 5.81 -13.76 -6.18
N ALA A 10 4.67 -14.44 -6.11
CA ALA A 10 3.40 -13.79 -6.35
C ALA A 10 3.06 -12.82 -5.21
N TYR A 11 3.38 -13.19 -3.99
CA TYR A 11 3.18 -12.34 -2.84
C TYR A 11 4.02 -11.06 -3.00
N LEU A 12 5.29 -11.20 -3.32
CA LEU A 12 6.18 -10.07 -3.52
C LEU A 12 5.65 -9.15 -4.62
N ALA A 13 5.28 -9.74 -5.75
CA ALA A 13 4.79 -8.95 -6.88
C ALA A 13 3.53 -8.17 -6.52
N ALA A 14 2.60 -8.82 -5.82
CA ALA A 14 1.35 -8.16 -5.47
C ALA A 14 1.58 -6.98 -4.51
N VAL A 15 2.44 -7.16 -3.52
CA VAL A 15 2.70 -6.10 -2.55
C VAL A 15 3.46 -4.94 -3.21
N ILE A 16 4.49 -5.25 -3.97
CA ILE A 16 5.31 -4.19 -4.58
C ILE A 16 4.50 -3.41 -5.62
N THR A 17 3.69 -4.10 -6.42
CA THR A 17 2.86 -3.43 -7.41
C THR A 17 1.91 -2.44 -6.72
N LEU A 18 1.26 -2.86 -5.66
CA LEU A 18 0.36 -1.96 -4.95
C LEU A 18 1.13 -0.81 -4.32
N TYR A 19 2.26 -1.10 -3.68
CA TYR A 19 3.06 -0.07 -3.04
C TYR A 19 3.46 1.04 -4.02
N LEU A 20 3.91 0.65 -5.19
CA LEU A 20 4.37 1.64 -6.17
C LEU A 20 3.23 2.43 -6.82
N ASP A 21 2.00 1.90 -6.72
CA ASP A 21 0.84 2.61 -7.21
C ASP A 21 0.30 3.64 -6.24
N LEU A 22 0.71 3.62 -5.00
CA LEU A 22 0.18 4.53 -3.98
C LEU A 22 0.73 5.94 -4.15
N PRO A 23 -0.03 6.96 -3.72
CA PRO A 23 0.48 8.33 -3.78
C PRO A 23 1.72 8.52 -2.92
N ASP A 24 2.62 9.35 -3.38
CA ASP A 24 3.82 9.74 -2.63
C ASP A 24 4.81 8.61 -2.37
N THR A 25 4.73 7.52 -3.08
CA THR A 25 5.71 6.44 -2.96
C THR A 25 6.74 6.55 -4.07
N PRO A 26 7.89 5.88 -3.92
CA PRO A 26 8.94 5.96 -4.94
C PRO A 26 8.52 5.34 -6.27
N LEU A 27 9.32 5.60 -7.29
CA LEU A 27 9.08 5.00 -8.60
C LEU A 27 9.51 3.54 -8.64
N ARG A 28 10.43 3.16 -7.78
CA ARG A 28 10.96 1.79 -7.75
C ARG A 28 11.10 1.32 -6.32
N ALA A 29 10.93 0.03 -6.13
CA ALA A 29 11.16 -0.59 -4.85
C ALA A 29 12.64 -0.87 -4.68
N SER A 30 13.18 -0.59 -3.50
CA SER A 30 14.58 -0.87 -3.22
C SER A 30 14.76 -2.36 -2.88
N ALA A 31 16.01 -2.78 -2.82
CA ALA A 31 16.30 -4.13 -2.36
C ALA A 31 15.81 -4.34 -0.93
N SER A 32 15.92 -3.31 -0.10
CA SER A 32 15.40 -3.39 1.27
C SER A 32 13.89 -3.56 1.31
N ASP A 33 13.18 -2.88 0.41
CA ASP A 33 11.73 -3.04 0.32
C ASP A 33 11.37 -4.47 -0.05
N GLN A 34 12.07 -5.03 -1.02
CA GLN A 34 11.80 -6.39 -1.46
C GLN A 34 12.11 -7.39 -0.35
N TRP A 35 13.21 -7.16 0.37
CA TRP A 35 13.56 -8.02 1.48
C TRP A 35 12.48 -7.97 2.57
N LEU A 36 11.96 -6.78 2.85
CA LEU A 36 10.93 -6.63 3.87
C LEU A 36 9.67 -7.40 3.49
N VAL A 37 9.27 -7.35 2.21
CA VAL A 37 8.08 -8.08 1.77
C VAL A 37 8.30 -9.58 1.92
N ARG A 38 9.49 -10.06 1.58
CA ARG A 38 9.79 -11.48 1.76
C ARG A 38 9.72 -11.85 3.23
N ARG A 39 10.16 -10.95 4.10
CA ARG A 39 10.09 -11.18 5.52
C ARG A 39 8.64 -11.29 5.99
N PHE A 40 7.75 -10.44 5.48
CA PHE A 40 6.33 -10.56 5.81
C PHE A 40 5.80 -11.92 5.38
N HIS A 41 6.17 -12.37 4.21
CA HIS A 41 5.73 -13.67 3.73
C HIS A 41 6.25 -14.79 4.64
N ASP A 42 7.53 -14.73 4.99
CA ASP A 42 8.13 -15.74 5.85
C ASP A 42 7.51 -15.76 7.24
N ASP A 43 7.10 -14.61 7.72
CA ASP A 43 6.49 -14.50 9.04
C ASP A 43 5.02 -14.87 9.02
N GLY A 44 4.48 -15.24 7.87
CA GLY A 44 3.10 -15.68 7.79
C GLY A 44 2.07 -14.57 7.76
N VAL A 45 2.47 -13.34 7.44
CA VAL A 45 1.50 -12.26 7.35
C VAL A 45 0.66 -12.45 6.09
N PRO A 46 -0.67 -12.54 6.22
CA PRO A 46 -1.52 -12.74 5.05
C PRO A 46 -1.37 -11.60 4.04
N LEU A 47 -1.41 -11.94 2.77
CA LEU A 47 -1.29 -10.93 1.72
C LEU A 47 -2.31 -9.82 1.89
N HIS A 48 -3.57 -10.18 2.14
CA HIS A 48 -4.61 -9.16 2.25
C HIS A 48 -4.36 -8.23 3.45
N ALA A 49 -3.69 -8.71 4.49
CA ALA A 49 -3.37 -7.83 5.63
C ALA A 49 -2.35 -6.78 5.24
N VAL A 50 -1.35 -7.16 4.45
CA VAL A 50 -0.36 -6.21 3.97
C VAL A 50 -1.02 -5.21 3.01
N GLN A 51 -1.85 -5.70 2.10
CA GLN A 51 -2.54 -4.82 1.16
C GLN A 51 -3.46 -3.84 1.90
N THR A 52 -4.20 -4.32 2.88
CA THR A 52 -5.07 -3.46 3.67
C THR A 52 -4.26 -2.39 4.40
N ALA A 53 -3.11 -2.77 4.95
CA ALA A 53 -2.26 -1.81 5.66
C ALA A 53 -1.73 -0.73 4.72
N LEU A 54 -1.35 -1.10 3.51
CA LEU A 54 -0.86 -0.13 2.54
C LEU A 54 -1.95 0.87 2.18
N LEU A 55 -3.15 0.38 1.93
CA LEU A 55 -4.27 1.26 1.59
C LEU A 55 -4.66 2.14 2.76
N LEU A 56 -4.74 1.57 3.96
CA LEU A 56 -5.13 2.33 5.14
C LEU A 56 -4.09 3.39 5.46
N GLY A 57 -2.81 3.04 5.41
CA GLY A 57 -1.75 4.00 5.68
C GLY A 57 -1.76 5.15 4.68
N SER A 58 -2.01 4.84 3.40
CA SER A 58 -2.10 5.89 2.38
C SER A 58 -3.32 6.77 2.61
N LEU A 59 -4.46 6.16 2.93
CA LEU A 59 -5.67 6.94 3.15
C LEU A 59 -5.50 7.88 4.33
N ARG A 60 -4.85 7.43 5.40
CA ARG A 60 -4.60 8.27 6.57
C ARG A 60 -3.74 9.49 6.22
N ARG A 61 -2.88 9.36 5.21
CA ARG A 61 -2.08 10.50 4.77
C ARG A 61 -2.92 11.52 4.00
N LEU A 62 -3.93 11.06 3.29
CA LEU A 62 -4.73 11.94 2.45
C LEU A 62 -5.86 12.62 3.21
N VAL A 63 -6.41 11.96 4.23
CA VAL A 63 -7.51 12.54 4.97
C VAL A 63 -7.01 13.21 6.22
N ARG A 64 -6.33 14.31 6.06
CA ARG A 64 -5.79 15.11 7.16
C ARG A 64 -6.42 16.50 7.11
N PRO A 65 -6.44 17.21 8.24
CA PRO A 65 -6.96 18.58 8.23
C PRO A 65 -6.21 19.44 7.21
N GLU A 66 -6.91 20.38 6.62
CA GLU A 66 -6.30 21.23 5.61
C GLU A 66 -5.14 22.02 6.13
N ASP A 67 -5.17 22.39 7.39
CA ASP A 67 -4.09 23.18 7.97
C ASP A 67 -2.95 22.31 8.51
N ALA A 68 -3.03 21.00 8.35
CA ALA A 68 -1.95 20.14 8.81
C ALA A 68 -0.70 20.36 7.96
N PRO A 69 0.48 20.30 8.56
CA PRO A 69 1.71 20.49 7.79
C PRO A 69 1.87 19.42 6.72
N PRO A 70 2.48 19.73 5.60
CA PRO A 70 2.72 18.72 4.56
C PRO A 70 3.55 17.57 5.09
N LEU A 71 3.28 16.37 4.60
CA LEU A 71 4.06 15.20 4.95
C LEU A 71 5.16 15.00 3.94
N SER A 72 6.29 14.50 4.41
CA SER A 72 7.37 14.13 3.49
C SER A 72 6.93 12.94 2.66
N PRO A 73 7.45 12.79 1.45
CA PRO A 73 7.14 11.61 0.65
C PRO A 73 7.56 10.33 1.36
N ILE A 74 6.88 9.25 1.06
CA ILE A 74 7.23 7.94 1.59
C ILE A 74 8.49 7.48 0.87
N ARG A 75 9.49 7.07 1.64
CA ARG A 75 10.77 6.67 1.06
C ARG A 75 10.97 5.16 1.05
N SER A 76 10.25 4.44 1.88
CA SER A 76 10.41 2.99 1.92
C SER A 76 9.13 2.32 2.38
N LEU A 77 9.02 1.06 2.06
CA LEU A 77 7.88 0.25 2.46
C LEU A 77 7.79 0.15 3.98
N ALA A 78 8.91 0.28 4.68
CA ALA A 78 8.93 0.21 6.13
C ALA A 78 8.04 1.27 6.78
N TYR A 79 7.71 2.32 6.05
CA TYR A 79 6.77 3.33 6.54
C TYR A 79 5.45 2.70 6.99
N PHE A 80 5.03 1.62 6.32
CA PHE A 80 3.74 0.99 6.58
C PHE A 80 3.80 -0.09 7.65
N ARG A 81 5.00 -0.40 8.16
CA ARG A 81 5.14 -1.47 9.12
C ARG A 81 4.28 -1.30 10.38
N PRO A 82 4.20 -0.11 10.98
CA PRO A 82 3.32 0.06 12.14
C PRO A 82 1.86 -0.23 11.83
N VAL A 83 1.40 0.09 10.60
CA VAL A 83 0.02 -0.19 10.22
C VAL A 83 -0.19 -1.69 10.04
N ILE A 84 0.80 -2.39 9.51
CA ILE A 84 0.72 -3.84 9.37
C ILE A 84 0.62 -4.48 10.76
N ASP A 85 1.45 -4.01 11.71
CA ASP A 85 1.42 -4.52 13.06
C ASP A 85 0.08 -4.22 13.72
N GLU A 86 -0.48 -3.05 13.47
CA GLU A 86 -1.78 -2.69 14.00
C GLU A 86 -2.86 -3.66 13.51
N LEU A 87 -2.84 -4.00 12.23
CA LEU A 87 -3.85 -4.89 11.67
C LEU A 87 -3.67 -6.34 12.08
N GLN A 88 -2.43 -6.73 12.40
CA GLN A 88 -2.19 -8.05 12.96
C GLN A 88 -2.76 -8.16 14.36
N ALA A 89 -2.69 -7.08 15.13
CA ALA A 89 -3.24 -7.05 16.47
C ALA A 89 -4.76 -6.87 16.48
N HIS A 90 -5.28 -6.15 15.49
CA HIS A 90 -6.71 -5.83 15.44
C HIS A 90 -7.21 -6.07 14.01
N PRO A 91 -7.49 -7.32 13.65
CA PRO A 91 -7.94 -7.65 12.29
C PRO A 91 -9.23 -6.92 11.93
N VAL A 92 -9.38 -6.62 10.66
CA VAL A 92 -10.55 -5.92 10.16
C VAL A 92 -11.50 -6.90 9.47
N PRO A 93 -12.77 -6.52 9.29
CA PRO A 93 -13.74 -7.40 8.65
C PRO A 93 -13.42 -7.67 7.19
N ASP A 94 -13.98 -8.75 6.67
CA ASP A 94 -13.92 -9.04 5.26
C ASP A 94 -14.58 -7.90 4.49
N GLY A 95 -14.05 -7.60 3.34
CA GLY A 95 -14.59 -6.50 2.53
C GLY A 95 -13.99 -5.15 2.83
N TYR A 96 -13.27 -5.04 3.94
CA TYR A 96 -12.68 -3.75 4.30
C TYR A 96 -11.64 -3.32 3.27
N LEU A 97 -10.93 -4.27 2.68
CA LEU A 97 -9.94 -3.97 1.66
C LEU A 97 -10.59 -3.27 0.45
N ASP A 98 -11.72 -3.79 -0.01
CA ASP A 98 -12.41 -3.19 -1.15
C ASP A 98 -12.95 -1.80 -0.80
N TYR A 99 -13.45 -1.65 0.42
CA TYR A 99 -13.91 -0.36 0.91
C TYR A 99 -12.77 0.65 0.88
N LEU A 100 -11.58 0.25 1.36
CA LEU A 100 -10.42 1.15 1.36
C LEU A 100 -9.96 1.48 -0.05
N ARG A 101 -10.04 0.53 -0.97
CA ARG A 101 -9.68 0.81 -2.36
C ARG A 101 -10.54 1.93 -2.93
N LEU A 102 -11.84 1.85 -2.66
CA LEU A 102 -12.76 2.87 -3.15
C LEU A 102 -12.49 4.21 -2.49
N LYS A 103 -12.31 4.22 -1.17
CA LYS A 103 -12.04 5.46 -0.45
C LYS A 103 -10.74 6.10 -0.91
N LEU A 104 -9.71 5.31 -1.09
CA LEU A 104 -8.42 5.83 -1.52
C LEU A 104 -8.51 6.38 -2.94
N ARG A 105 -9.20 5.69 -3.82
CA ARG A 105 -9.36 6.16 -5.20
C ARG A 105 -10.06 7.52 -5.21
N ARG A 106 -11.09 7.69 -4.40
CA ARG A 106 -11.80 8.95 -4.33
C ARG A 106 -10.93 10.06 -3.74
N ALA A 107 -10.19 9.75 -2.70
CA ALA A 107 -9.33 10.76 -2.08
C ALA A 107 -8.19 11.15 -3.01
N ALA A 108 -7.61 10.17 -3.71
CA ALA A 108 -6.50 10.44 -4.60
C ALA A 108 -6.94 11.22 -5.84
N ALA A 109 -8.21 11.12 -6.22
CA ALA A 109 -8.70 11.84 -7.39
C ALA A 109 -8.61 13.34 -7.22
N THR A 110 -8.49 13.84 -6.00
CA THR A 110 -8.38 15.28 -5.77
C THR A 110 -6.94 15.75 -5.75
N LEU A 111 -5.97 14.84 -5.90
CA LEU A 111 -4.57 15.21 -5.86
C LEU A 111 -4.07 15.60 -7.25
N PRO A 112 -3.08 16.49 -7.33
CA PRO A 112 -2.44 16.75 -8.60
C PRO A 112 -1.75 15.50 -9.11
N ALA A 113 -1.68 15.34 -10.41
CA ALA A 113 -0.99 14.19 -10.97
C ALA A 113 0.49 14.27 -10.64
N ASP A 114 1.09 13.13 -10.33
CA ASP A 114 2.53 13.07 -10.11
C ASP A 114 3.17 12.91 -11.49
N PRO A 115 3.94 13.89 -11.92
CA PRO A 115 4.53 13.81 -13.27
C PRO A 115 5.51 12.65 -13.43
N ARG A 116 5.99 12.09 -12.33
CA ARG A 116 6.89 10.96 -12.44
C ARG A 116 6.17 9.65 -12.67
N LYS A 117 4.88 9.57 -12.33
CA LYS A 117 4.10 8.36 -12.48
C LYS A 117 3.06 8.63 -13.53
N SER A 118 3.05 7.89 -14.58
CA SER A 118 2.11 8.16 -15.58
C SER A 118 0.79 7.73 -15.23
N THR A 119 0.65 7.07 -14.29
CA THR A 119 -0.50 6.94 -13.76
C THR A 119 -1.54 6.35 -14.38
N PHE A 120 -2.52 6.32 -14.28
CA PHE A 120 -3.73 5.65 -14.56
C PHE A 120 -4.06 5.82 -16.00
N PRO A 121 -3.55 4.99 -16.83
CA PRO A 121 -3.75 5.15 -18.25
C PRO A 121 -5.18 5.06 -18.64
N ASP A 122 -5.96 4.51 -17.81
CA ASP A 122 -7.31 4.40 -18.15
C ASP A 122 -8.05 5.61 -17.87
N ASP A 123 -7.34 6.59 -17.46
CA ASP A 123 -7.95 7.71 -17.24
C ASP A 123 -8.41 8.28 -18.38
N ARG A 124 -8.24 7.82 -19.19
CA ARG A 124 -8.65 8.35 -20.18
C ARG A 124 -9.58 8.19 -20.53
#